data_9d9360d105a9854f3bea8e62230dc729
#
_entry.id   9d9360d105a9854f3bea8e62230dc729
#
_cell.length_a   1.000
_cell.length_b   1.000
_cell.length_c   1.000
_cell.angle_alpha   90.00
_cell.angle_beta   90.00
_cell.angle_gamma   90.00
#
_symmetry.space_group_name_H-M   'P 1'
#
loop_
_entity.id
_entity.type
_entity.pdbx_description
1 polymer ?
#
loop_
_entity_poly.entity_id
_entity_poly.type
_entity_poly.pdbx_seq_one_letter_code
_entity_poly.pdbx_strand_id
1 'polypeptide(L)'
;MKHIVRLVALCCALMLLASTAFALPENYVVRNGDRSVPKVSITVDDGFGHEMIRAIHELSVEMDFPITWFMVGYHFWPEEKELWEDVLAHGSEIGNHTWKHSELTLYSISNGHTQVRKTQERVDEVLGYHYPLRLIRPPHGAYSAAGKNFLPVFQEYGVEKVVLWDVEQTNPAKALNETQNGSILLFHTKAKDYECLAELIPMLKDAGYELVTVSELLGLDHLVPDQPETNE
;
A
#
# COMPACT_ATOMS: atom_id res chain seq x y z
N MET A 1 -23.02 43.64 -30.33
CA MET A 1 -23.74 42.45 -29.87
C MET A 1 -23.10 41.12 -30.32
N LYS A 2 -22.81 40.88 -31.59
CA LYS A 2 -22.23 39.62 -32.10
C LYS A 2 -20.86 39.25 -31.49
N HIS A 3 -19.99 40.24 -31.17
CA HIS A 3 -18.66 40.01 -30.58
C HIS A 3 -18.75 39.66 -29.07
N ILE A 4 -19.71 40.27 -28.34
CA ILE A 4 -19.92 39.97 -26.92
C ILE A 4 -20.46 38.57 -26.73
N VAL A 5 -21.40 38.12 -27.59
CA VAL A 5 -21.96 36.76 -27.57
C VAL A 5 -20.87 35.70 -27.87
N ARG A 6 -19.93 35.99 -28.78
CA ARG A 6 -18.80 35.09 -29.08
C ARG A 6 -17.80 35.01 -27.92
N LEU A 7 -17.54 36.12 -27.24
CA LEU A 7 -16.64 36.16 -26.08
C LEU A 7 -17.22 35.38 -24.88
N VAL A 8 -18.51 35.55 -24.62
CA VAL A 8 -19.21 34.81 -23.55
C VAL A 8 -19.27 33.32 -23.84
N ALA A 9 -19.53 32.95 -25.11
CA ALA A 9 -19.54 31.53 -25.52
C ALA A 9 -18.15 30.90 -25.38
N LEU A 10 -17.07 31.62 -25.70
CA LEU A 10 -15.69 31.15 -25.55
C LEU A 10 -15.29 31.00 -24.07
N CYS A 11 -15.69 31.95 -23.21
CA CYS A 11 -15.46 31.84 -21.76
C CYS A 11 -16.27 30.69 -21.14
N CYS A 12 -17.50 30.46 -21.54
CA CYS A 12 -18.29 29.31 -21.09
C CYS A 12 -17.70 27.98 -21.57
N ALA A 13 -17.19 27.90 -22.80
CA ALA A 13 -16.49 26.72 -23.32
C ALA A 13 -15.18 26.44 -22.57
N LEU A 14 -14.42 27.48 -22.23
CA LEU A 14 -13.20 27.37 -21.42
C LEU A 14 -13.50 26.98 -19.95
N MET A 15 -14.62 27.43 -19.37
CA MET A 15 -15.05 27.00 -18.03
C MET A 15 -15.55 25.54 -18.00
N LEU A 16 -16.14 25.05 -19.10
CA LEU A 16 -16.55 23.65 -19.23
C LEU A 16 -15.37 22.69 -19.40
N LEU A 17 -14.21 23.19 -19.85
CA LEU A 17 -12.96 22.39 -19.95
C LEU A 17 -12.20 22.33 -18.62
N ALA A 18 -12.53 23.12 -17.61
CA ALA A 18 -11.83 23.21 -16.34
C ALA A 18 -12.42 22.28 -15.23
N SER A 19 -13.45 21.51 -15.51
CA SER A 19 -14.02 20.54 -14.57
C SER A 19 -13.96 19.11 -15.10
N THR A 20 -12.77 18.64 -15.49
CA THR A 20 -12.51 17.21 -15.38
C THR A 20 -12.37 16.94 -13.87
N ALA A 21 -13.49 16.73 -13.20
CA ALA A 21 -13.45 16.03 -11.94
C ALA A 21 -12.70 14.73 -12.24
N PHE A 22 -11.50 14.58 -11.68
CA PHE A 22 -10.77 13.33 -11.75
C PHE A 22 -11.66 12.28 -11.10
N ALA A 23 -12.39 11.53 -11.93
CA ALA A 23 -13.12 10.38 -11.43
C ALA A 23 -12.07 9.38 -10.93
N LEU A 24 -12.23 8.93 -9.71
CA LEU A 24 -11.39 7.86 -9.18
C LEU A 24 -11.55 6.64 -10.09
N PRO A 25 -10.45 5.91 -10.37
CA PRO A 25 -10.53 4.67 -11.14
C PRO A 25 -11.53 3.70 -10.50
N GLU A 26 -12.18 2.90 -11.32
CA GLU A 26 -12.99 1.79 -10.81
C GLU A 26 -12.12 0.90 -9.91
N ASN A 27 -12.68 0.44 -8.80
CA ASN A 27 -11.95 -0.36 -7.80
C ASN A 27 -10.68 0.34 -7.24
N TYR A 28 -10.73 1.66 -7.06
CA TYR A 28 -9.61 2.39 -6.44
C TYR A 28 -9.40 1.99 -4.98
N VAL A 29 -10.47 1.67 -4.24
CA VAL A 29 -10.43 1.11 -2.87
C VAL A 29 -10.73 -0.37 -2.95
N VAL A 30 -9.80 -1.21 -2.51
CA VAL A 30 -9.90 -2.67 -2.58
C VAL A 30 -9.81 -3.31 -1.20
N ARG A 31 -10.47 -4.47 -1.04
CA ARG A 31 -10.38 -5.32 0.16
C ARG A 31 -9.87 -6.73 -0.16
N ASN A 32 -9.90 -7.09 -1.42
CA ASN A 32 -9.47 -8.37 -1.95
C ASN A 32 -9.16 -8.23 -3.45
N GLY A 33 -8.47 -9.20 -4.00
CA GLY A 33 -8.25 -9.38 -5.43
C GLY A 33 -9.31 -10.27 -6.10
N ASP A 34 -8.95 -10.88 -7.21
CA ASP A 34 -9.81 -11.78 -7.99
C ASP A 34 -10.13 -13.07 -7.23
N ARG A 35 -11.42 -13.34 -7.05
CA ARG A 35 -11.92 -14.55 -6.38
C ARG A 35 -11.88 -15.81 -7.23
N SER A 36 -11.55 -15.71 -8.50
CA SER A 36 -11.49 -16.85 -9.42
C SER A 36 -10.13 -17.60 -9.38
N VAL A 37 -9.08 -17.00 -8.83
CA VAL A 37 -7.73 -17.57 -8.80
C VAL A 37 -7.26 -17.82 -7.35
N PRO A 38 -6.57 -18.95 -7.06
CA PRO A 38 -6.15 -19.30 -5.71
C PRO A 38 -4.87 -18.52 -5.30
N LYS A 39 -4.89 -17.19 -5.43
CA LYS A 39 -3.85 -16.29 -4.98
C LYS A 39 -4.30 -15.55 -3.73
N VAL A 40 -3.37 -15.29 -2.80
CA VAL A 40 -3.60 -14.49 -1.59
C VAL A 40 -2.39 -13.62 -1.31
N SER A 41 -2.58 -12.51 -0.60
CA SER A 41 -1.48 -11.62 -0.24
C SER A 41 -1.34 -11.52 1.28
N ILE A 42 -0.10 -11.71 1.76
CA ILE A 42 0.29 -11.42 3.13
C ILE A 42 0.70 -9.96 3.20
N THR A 43 0.10 -9.21 4.10
CA THR A 43 0.44 -7.80 4.33
C THR A 43 0.81 -7.55 5.78
N VAL A 44 1.82 -6.71 6.00
CA VAL A 44 2.31 -6.35 7.33
C VAL A 44 2.31 -4.83 7.47
N ASP A 45 1.64 -4.34 8.50
CA ASP A 45 1.49 -2.91 8.77
C ASP A 45 2.43 -2.41 9.86
N ASP A 46 2.57 -1.09 9.97
CA ASP A 46 3.20 -0.28 11.01
C ASP A 46 4.73 -0.17 10.95
N GLY A 47 5.46 -1.26 11.15
CA GLY A 47 6.92 -1.23 11.26
C GLY A 47 7.43 -0.84 12.66
N PHE A 48 6.67 -1.12 13.72
CA PHE A 48 7.12 -0.93 15.10
C PHE A 48 8.13 -2.00 15.48
N GLY A 49 9.40 -1.60 15.64
CA GLY A 49 10.49 -2.45 16.11
C GLY A 49 11.28 -3.16 15.00
N HIS A 50 12.53 -2.77 14.87
CA HIS A 50 13.49 -3.28 13.87
C HIS A 50 13.64 -4.80 13.89
N GLU A 51 13.75 -5.37 15.10
CA GLU A 51 13.94 -6.81 15.27
C GLU A 51 12.77 -7.63 14.70
N MET A 52 11.54 -7.11 14.86
CA MET A 52 10.36 -7.83 14.36
C MET A 52 10.21 -7.70 12.84
N ILE A 53 10.56 -6.55 12.24
CA ILE A 53 10.61 -6.41 10.79
C ILE A 53 11.59 -7.43 10.21
N ARG A 54 12.80 -7.49 10.77
CA ARG A 54 13.85 -8.44 10.36
C ARG A 54 13.39 -9.89 10.51
N ALA A 55 12.83 -10.25 11.67
CA ALA A 55 12.38 -11.61 11.94
C ALA A 55 11.27 -12.06 10.96
N ILE A 56 10.30 -11.18 10.67
CA ILE A 56 9.23 -11.49 9.69
C ILE A 56 9.80 -11.58 8.27
N HIS A 57 10.77 -10.74 7.92
CA HIS A 57 11.44 -10.83 6.63
C HIS A 57 12.25 -12.13 6.51
N GLU A 58 13.06 -12.49 7.51
CA GLU A 58 13.79 -13.76 7.55
C GLU A 58 12.86 -14.97 7.41
N LEU A 59 11.70 -14.94 8.07
CA LEU A 59 10.65 -15.96 7.92
C LEU A 59 10.12 -16.00 6.47
N SER A 60 9.93 -14.84 5.83
CA SER A 60 9.46 -14.78 4.44
C SER A 60 10.47 -15.38 3.47
N VAL A 61 11.76 -15.17 3.70
CA VAL A 61 12.86 -15.78 2.93
C VAL A 61 12.91 -17.29 3.18
N GLU A 62 12.88 -17.73 4.45
CA GLU A 62 12.93 -19.16 4.81
C GLU A 62 11.76 -19.94 4.20
N MET A 63 10.57 -19.35 4.22
CA MET A 63 9.37 -20.01 3.73
C MET A 63 9.00 -19.65 2.29
N ASP A 64 9.83 -18.85 1.60
CA ASP A 64 9.68 -18.47 0.19
C ASP A 64 8.27 -17.87 -0.10
N PHE A 65 8.00 -16.69 0.43
CA PHE A 65 6.79 -15.93 0.12
C PHE A 65 7.03 -14.41 0.19
N PRO A 66 6.46 -13.61 -0.73
CA PRO A 66 6.58 -12.16 -0.69
C PRO A 66 5.61 -11.54 0.32
N ILE A 67 5.94 -10.37 0.80
CA ILE A 67 5.12 -9.56 1.71
C ILE A 67 4.87 -8.18 1.08
N THR A 68 3.65 -7.64 1.23
CA THR A 68 3.41 -6.22 1.02
C THR A 68 3.47 -5.49 2.36
N TRP A 69 4.49 -4.65 2.53
CA TRP A 69 4.76 -3.91 3.75
C TRP A 69 4.12 -2.52 3.69
N PHE A 70 3.10 -2.25 4.50
CA PHE A 70 2.55 -0.90 4.65
C PHE A 70 3.25 -0.19 5.81
N MET A 71 4.28 0.59 5.49
CA MET A 71 5.17 1.17 6.48
C MET A 71 4.75 2.56 6.90
N VAL A 72 4.74 2.78 8.23
CA VAL A 72 4.69 4.12 8.81
C VAL A 72 6.02 4.79 8.53
N GLY A 73 6.02 5.89 7.77
CA GLY A 73 7.24 6.54 7.31
C GLY A 73 8.18 6.97 8.44
N TYR A 74 7.65 7.33 9.61
CA TYR A 74 8.45 7.66 10.78
C TYR A 74 9.26 6.46 11.32
N HIS A 75 8.84 5.23 11.02
CA HIS A 75 9.50 3.98 11.42
C HIS A 75 10.33 3.36 10.29
N PHE A 76 10.55 4.08 9.21
CA PHE A 76 11.44 3.68 8.13
C PHE A 76 12.80 4.36 8.36
N TRP A 77 13.73 3.65 9.02
CA TRP A 77 14.99 4.25 9.50
C TRP A 77 16.11 4.15 8.48
N PRO A 78 16.96 5.20 8.35
CA PRO A 78 18.06 5.21 7.37
C PRO A 78 19.08 4.08 7.56
N GLU A 79 19.31 3.64 8.79
CA GLU A 79 20.22 2.54 9.12
C GLU A 79 19.75 1.16 8.66
N GLU A 80 18.52 1.05 8.19
CA GLU A 80 17.92 -0.20 7.69
C GLU A 80 17.92 -0.32 6.16
N LYS A 81 18.66 0.52 5.47
CA LYS A 81 18.74 0.49 3.99
C LYS A 81 18.97 -0.92 3.45
N GLU A 82 20.00 -1.62 3.95
CA GLU A 82 20.35 -2.97 3.50
C GLU A 82 19.21 -3.98 3.71
N LEU A 83 18.46 -3.85 4.82
CA LEU A 83 17.29 -4.70 5.08
C LEU A 83 16.21 -4.47 4.03
N TRP A 84 15.91 -3.20 3.71
CA TRP A 84 14.87 -2.88 2.74
C TRP A 84 15.27 -3.22 1.30
N GLU A 85 16.56 -3.11 0.97
CA GLU A 85 17.08 -3.60 -0.31
C GLU A 85 16.92 -5.13 -0.44
N ASP A 86 17.18 -5.88 0.65
CA ASP A 86 16.97 -7.34 0.69
C ASP A 86 15.49 -7.72 0.62
N VAL A 87 14.62 -7.00 1.34
CA VAL A 87 13.15 -7.14 1.26
C VAL A 87 12.65 -7.02 -0.18
N LEU A 88 13.12 -5.99 -0.91
CA LEU A 88 12.73 -5.76 -2.30
C LEU A 88 13.34 -6.80 -3.25
N ALA A 89 14.59 -7.21 -3.01
CA ALA A 89 15.27 -8.24 -3.81
C ALA A 89 14.60 -9.61 -3.69
N HIS A 90 13.97 -9.89 -2.52
CA HIS A 90 13.17 -11.11 -2.30
C HIS A 90 11.78 -11.06 -2.96
N GLY A 91 11.43 -9.99 -3.67
CA GLY A 91 10.16 -9.84 -4.37
C GLY A 91 9.02 -9.28 -3.52
N SER A 92 9.30 -8.82 -2.33
CA SER A 92 8.34 -8.05 -1.49
C SER A 92 8.19 -6.63 -2.01
N GLU A 93 7.17 -5.91 -1.55
CA GLU A 93 6.92 -4.53 -1.94
C GLU A 93 6.61 -3.63 -0.73
N ILE A 94 6.77 -2.31 -0.92
CA ILE A 94 6.53 -1.31 0.12
C ILE A 94 5.33 -0.44 -0.29
N GLY A 95 4.40 -0.26 0.64
CA GLY A 95 3.27 0.65 0.53
C GLY A 95 3.30 1.73 1.61
N ASN A 96 2.51 2.78 1.42
CA ASN A 96 2.38 3.91 2.32
C ASN A 96 1.40 3.61 3.46
N HIS A 97 1.83 3.85 4.73
CA HIS A 97 0.92 3.75 5.89
C HIS A 97 0.87 5.07 6.68
N THR A 98 1.01 6.19 5.98
CA THR A 98 1.13 7.55 6.51
C THR A 98 2.45 7.79 7.27
N TRP A 99 2.71 9.07 7.64
CA TRP A 99 3.95 9.45 8.30
C TRP A 99 4.02 9.02 9.77
N LYS A 100 2.92 9.12 10.51
CA LYS A 100 2.88 8.91 11.97
C LYS A 100 1.75 7.99 12.42
N HIS A 101 1.27 7.11 11.56
CA HIS A 101 0.10 6.28 11.86
C HIS A 101 -1.12 7.09 12.32
N SER A 102 -1.30 8.26 11.71
CA SER A 102 -2.39 9.16 12.09
C SER A 102 -3.69 8.76 11.41
N GLU A 103 -4.77 8.65 12.17
CA GLU A 103 -6.10 8.52 11.58
C GLU A 103 -6.43 9.80 10.79
N LEU A 104 -6.39 9.70 9.47
CA LEU A 104 -6.49 10.86 8.57
C LEU A 104 -7.78 11.63 8.75
N THR A 105 -8.88 10.93 9.05
CA THR A 105 -10.20 11.54 9.19
C THR A 105 -10.32 12.55 10.36
N LEU A 106 -9.42 12.48 11.32
CA LEU A 106 -9.33 13.43 12.43
C LEU A 106 -8.58 14.73 12.05
N TYR A 107 -7.90 14.77 10.91
CA TYR A 107 -7.03 15.87 10.50
C TYR A 107 -7.59 16.67 9.33
N SER A 108 -6.92 17.80 9.01
CA SER A 108 -7.20 18.58 7.80
C SER A 108 -6.68 17.85 6.55
N ILE A 109 -7.24 18.16 5.39
CA ILE A 109 -6.76 17.67 4.10
C ILE A 109 -5.27 18.04 3.88
N SER A 110 -4.86 19.27 4.26
CA SER A 110 -3.46 19.70 4.18
C SER A 110 -2.52 18.84 5.04
N ASN A 111 -2.97 18.37 6.21
CA ASN A 111 -2.19 17.41 6.99
C ASN A 111 -2.12 16.04 6.29
N GLY A 112 -3.19 15.61 5.63
CA GLY A 112 -3.20 14.39 4.80
C GLY A 112 -2.12 14.42 3.73
N HIS A 113 -1.98 15.51 2.98
CA HIS A 113 -0.86 15.72 2.04
C HIS A 113 0.49 15.53 2.72
N THR A 114 0.68 16.12 3.90
CA THR A 114 1.93 16.00 4.66
C THR A 114 2.21 14.56 5.08
N GLN A 115 1.20 13.81 5.50
CA GLN A 115 1.31 12.43 5.94
C GLN A 115 1.75 11.50 4.78
N VAL A 116 1.16 11.66 3.60
CA VAL A 116 1.48 10.84 2.42
C VAL A 116 2.86 11.20 1.87
N ARG A 117 3.12 12.50 1.65
CA ARG A 117 4.37 13.00 1.07
C ARG A 117 5.59 12.63 1.91
N LYS A 118 5.56 12.86 3.22
CA LYS A 118 6.70 12.57 4.10
C LYS A 118 7.07 11.09 4.14
N THR A 119 6.10 10.20 3.98
CA THR A 119 6.38 8.76 3.89
C THR A 119 7.12 8.46 2.59
N GLN A 120 6.66 9.01 1.45
CA GLN A 120 7.37 8.86 0.18
C GLN A 120 8.81 9.39 0.26
N GLU A 121 8.97 10.64 0.74
CA GLU A 121 10.29 11.27 0.88
C GLU A 121 11.26 10.44 1.76
N ARG A 122 10.74 9.82 2.82
CA ARG A 122 11.55 8.98 3.71
C ARG A 122 11.98 7.67 3.04
N VAL A 123 11.09 7.01 2.31
CA VAL A 123 11.43 5.78 1.58
C VAL A 123 12.50 6.06 0.54
N ASP A 124 12.33 7.15 -0.24
CA ASP A 124 13.32 7.59 -1.24
C ASP A 124 14.67 7.94 -0.58
N GLU A 125 14.65 8.64 0.57
CA GLU A 125 15.86 8.97 1.34
C GLU A 125 16.64 7.73 1.78
N VAL A 126 15.94 6.72 2.31
CA VAL A 126 16.56 5.49 2.82
C VAL A 126 17.10 4.63 1.69
N LEU A 127 16.32 4.43 0.64
CA LEU A 127 16.75 3.62 -0.50
C LEU A 127 17.82 4.32 -1.35
N GLY A 128 17.81 5.67 -1.37
CA GLY A 128 18.73 6.47 -2.19
C GLY A 128 18.30 6.63 -3.64
N TYR A 129 17.10 6.20 -3.98
CA TYR A 129 16.47 6.36 -5.30
C TYR A 129 14.95 6.50 -5.13
N HIS A 130 14.25 6.94 -6.18
CA HIS A 130 12.79 7.04 -6.13
C HIS A 130 12.14 5.66 -6.24
N TYR A 131 11.44 5.25 -5.16
CA TYR A 131 10.60 4.05 -5.12
C TYR A 131 9.13 4.47 -5.01
N PRO A 132 8.34 4.43 -6.08
CA PRO A 132 6.96 4.92 -6.05
C PRO A 132 6.07 4.08 -5.13
N LEU A 133 5.51 4.71 -4.09
CA LEU A 133 4.55 4.08 -3.18
C LEU A 133 3.16 4.06 -3.82
N ARG A 134 2.93 3.12 -4.74
CA ARG A 134 1.70 2.99 -5.54
C ARG A 134 0.49 2.52 -4.73
N LEU A 135 0.75 1.90 -3.58
CA LEU A 135 -0.27 1.39 -2.67
C LEU A 135 -0.27 2.22 -1.39
N ILE A 136 -1.47 2.52 -0.87
CA ILE A 136 -1.64 3.10 0.46
C ILE A 136 -2.63 2.28 1.27
N ARG A 137 -2.32 2.07 2.53
CA ARG A 137 -3.28 1.63 3.53
C ARG A 137 -3.45 2.74 4.56
N PRO A 138 -4.60 3.42 4.63
CA PRO A 138 -4.85 4.39 5.67
C PRO A 138 -4.91 3.71 7.04
N PRO A 139 -4.30 4.27 8.09
CA PRO A 139 -4.44 3.75 9.44
C PRO A 139 -5.91 3.53 9.82
N HIS A 140 -6.20 2.38 10.43
CA HIS A 140 -7.55 1.94 10.81
C HIS A 140 -8.52 1.78 9.63
N GLY A 141 -8.02 1.76 8.38
CA GLY A 141 -8.84 1.75 7.17
C GLY A 141 -9.60 3.07 6.92
N ALA A 142 -9.25 4.15 7.63
CA ALA A 142 -10.00 5.40 7.67
C ALA A 142 -9.50 6.41 6.62
N TYR A 143 -10.23 6.57 5.51
CA TYR A 143 -9.88 7.50 4.43
C TYR A 143 -10.97 8.54 4.14
N SER A 144 -12.15 8.43 4.76
CA SER A 144 -13.28 9.35 4.57
C SER A 144 -14.16 9.43 5.81
N ALA A 145 -14.44 10.61 6.33
CA ALA A 145 -15.38 10.87 7.41
C ALA A 145 -15.70 12.39 7.54
N ALA A 146 -16.87 12.72 8.04
CA ALA A 146 -17.27 14.09 8.37
C ALA A 146 -17.04 15.11 7.22
N GLY A 147 -17.36 14.73 5.98
CA GLY A 147 -17.21 15.58 4.80
C GLY A 147 -15.77 15.71 4.28
N LYS A 148 -14.81 15.02 4.88
CA LYS A 148 -13.43 14.92 4.39
C LYS A 148 -13.27 13.62 3.59
N ASN A 149 -12.64 13.73 2.42
CA ASN A 149 -12.30 12.60 1.56
C ASN A 149 -10.83 12.72 1.15
N PHE A 150 -10.02 11.77 1.54
CA PHE A 150 -8.58 11.75 1.27
C PHE A 150 -8.21 11.04 -0.03
N LEU A 151 -9.15 10.40 -0.72
CA LEU A 151 -8.87 9.70 -1.98
C LEU A 151 -8.21 10.59 -3.04
N PRO A 152 -8.65 11.87 -3.25
CA PRO A 152 -7.95 12.77 -4.18
C PRO A 152 -6.50 13.08 -3.78
N VAL A 153 -6.24 13.19 -2.47
CA VAL A 153 -4.87 13.38 -1.95
C VAL A 153 -3.98 12.20 -2.34
N PHE A 154 -4.45 10.99 -2.13
CA PHE A 154 -3.69 9.78 -2.47
C PHE A 154 -3.37 9.72 -3.97
N GLN A 155 -4.37 10.01 -4.80
CA GLN A 155 -4.21 10.03 -6.25
C GLN A 155 -3.18 11.09 -6.72
N GLU A 156 -3.12 12.26 -6.08
CA GLU A 156 -2.15 13.31 -6.38
C GLU A 156 -0.69 12.86 -6.15
N TYR A 157 -0.48 11.93 -5.21
CA TYR A 157 0.84 11.34 -4.94
C TYR A 157 1.10 10.03 -5.71
N GLY A 158 0.37 9.75 -6.78
CA GLY A 158 0.60 8.58 -7.62
C GLY A 158 0.14 7.26 -7.02
N VAL A 159 -0.67 7.30 -5.94
CA VAL A 159 -1.27 6.09 -5.39
C VAL A 159 -2.27 5.52 -6.38
N GLU A 160 -2.11 4.26 -6.75
CA GLU A 160 -2.97 3.56 -7.68
C GLU A 160 -4.10 2.81 -6.98
N LYS A 161 -3.87 2.32 -5.76
CA LYS A 161 -4.87 1.62 -4.95
C LYS A 161 -4.81 2.00 -3.48
N VAL A 162 -5.99 2.17 -2.89
CA VAL A 162 -6.19 2.17 -1.43
C VAL A 162 -6.51 0.74 -1.03
N VAL A 163 -5.62 0.13 -0.27
CA VAL A 163 -5.68 -1.29 0.08
C VAL A 163 -6.18 -1.46 1.51
N LEU A 164 -7.31 -2.09 1.67
CA LEU A 164 -7.83 -2.56 2.93
C LEU A 164 -7.56 -4.07 3.05
N TRP A 165 -8.31 -4.79 3.86
CA TRP A 165 -8.14 -6.22 4.07
C TRP A 165 -9.50 -6.91 4.27
N ASP A 166 -9.54 -8.21 4.12
CA ASP A 166 -10.73 -9.03 4.38
C ASP A 166 -10.46 -10.14 5.41
N VAL A 167 -9.19 -10.39 5.77
CA VAL A 167 -8.82 -11.31 6.85
C VAL A 167 -7.88 -10.60 7.83
N GLU A 168 -8.25 -10.63 9.14
CA GLU A 168 -7.44 -10.12 10.24
C GLU A 168 -7.57 -11.07 11.43
N GLN A 169 -6.66 -12.05 11.52
CA GLN A 169 -6.68 -13.10 12.54
C GLN A 169 -5.26 -13.42 12.99
N THR A 170 -5.08 -13.57 14.31
CA THR A 170 -3.80 -14.03 14.91
C THR A 170 -3.87 -15.48 15.39
N ASN A 171 -4.88 -16.22 14.95
CA ASN A 171 -4.98 -17.67 15.14
C ASN A 171 -4.91 -18.33 13.76
N PRO A 172 -3.91 -19.19 13.48
CA PRO A 172 -3.66 -19.73 12.14
C PRO A 172 -4.86 -20.48 11.56
N ALA A 173 -5.52 -21.32 12.36
CA ALA A 173 -6.66 -22.11 11.89
C ALA A 173 -7.87 -21.22 11.54
N LYS A 174 -8.11 -20.15 12.30
CA LYS A 174 -9.15 -19.18 11.98
C LYS A 174 -8.81 -18.37 10.74
N ALA A 175 -7.54 -17.91 10.64
CA ALA A 175 -7.05 -17.19 9.47
C ALA A 175 -7.25 -18.03 8.20
N LEU A 176 -6.82 -19.29 8.19
CA LEU A 176 -7.04 -20.20 7.08
C LEU A 176 -8.53 -20.36 6.73
N ASN A 177 -9.38 -20.55 7.74
CA ASN A 177 -10.82 -20.76 7.53
C ASN A 177 -11.53 -19.53 6.94
N GLU A 178 -11.06 -18.32 7.24
CA GLU A 178 -11.60 -17.06 6.67
C GLU A 178 -10.99 -16.73 5.31
N THR A 179 -9.83 -17.31 4.97
CA THR A 179 -9.13 -17.05 3.72
C THR A 179 -9.88 -17.65 2.53
N GLN A 180 -10.01 -16.86 1.47
CA GLN A 180 -10.58 -17.23 0.19
C GLN A 180 -9.62 -16.82 -0.94
N ASN A 181 -9.87 -17.29 -2.14
CA ASN A 181 -9.17 -16.78 -3.33
C ASN A 181 -9.21 -15.25 -3.32
N GLY A 182 -8.08 -14.62 -3.61
CA GLY A 182 -7.97 -13.17 -3.66
C GLY A 182 -7.91 -12.48 -2.29
N SER A 183 -7.85 -13.19 -1.16
CA SER A 183 -7.81 -12.57 0.16
C SER A 183 -6.53 -11.73 0.38
N ILE A 184 -6.71 -10.60 1.06
CA ILE A 184 -5.64 -9.75 1.60
C ILE A 184 -5.64 -9.92 3.11
N LEU A 185 -4.60 -10.54 3.65
CA LEU A 185 -4.46 -10.85 5.06
C LEU A 185 -3.64 -9.77 5.76
N LEU A 186 -4.15 -9.21 6.85
CA LEU A 186 -3.50 -8.18 7.64
C LEU A 186 -2.79 -8.77 8.85
N PHE A 187 -1.52 -8.43 8.99
CA PHE A 187 -0.67 -8.64 10.15
C PHE A 187 0.06 -7.35 10.53
N HIS A 188 0.73 -7.35 11.68
CA HIS A 188 1.53 -6.23 12.16
C HIS A 188 2.91 -6.73 12.63
N THR A 189 3.83 -5.83 12.90
CA THR A 189 5.15 -6.17 13.45
C THR A 189 5.07 -6.51 14.96
N LYS A 190 4.35 -7.58 15.30
CA LYS A 190 4.13 -8.07 16.67
C LYS A 190 4.48 -9.54 16.77
N ALA A 191 4.98 -9.99 17.94
CA ALA A 191 5.36 -11.38 18.17
C ALA A 191 4.23 -12.38 17.86
N LYS A 192 3.00 -12.04 18.24
CA LYS A 192 1.84 -12.90 18.00
C LYS A 192 1.49 -13.04 16.51
N ASP A 193 1.73 -12.00 15.72
CA ASP A 193 1.54 -12.05 14.27
C ASP A 193 2.63 -12.89 13.62
N TYR A 194 3.89 -12.77 14.07
CA TYR A 194 4.99 -13.62 13.66
C TYR A 194 4.71 -15.12 13.94
N GLU A 195 4.27 -15.44 15.17
CA GLU A 195 3.91 -16.81 15.54
C GLU A 195 2.77 -17.35 14.65
N CYS A 196 1.76 -16.52 14.38
CA CYS A 196 0.67 -16.88 13.48
C CYS A 196 1.16 -17.12 12.04
N LEU A 197 2.02 -16.26 11.51
CA LEU A 197 2.58 -16.41 10.16
C LEU A 197 3.38 -17.70 10.03
N ALA A 198 4.23 -18.03 11.01
CA ALA A 198 5.05 -19.23 10.99
C ALA A 198 4.23 -20.54 10.87
N GLU A 199 3.03 -20.57 11.44
CA GLU A 199 2.12 -21.71 11.33
C GLU A 199 1.18 -21.61 10.12
N LEU A 200 0.72 -20.41 9.77
CA LEU A 200 -0.27 -20.20 8.73
C LEU A 200 0.31 -20.38 7.30
N ILE A 201 1.53 -19.92 7.05
CA ILE A 201 2.13 -19.98 5.70
C ILE A 201 2.16 -21.40 5.13
N PRO A 202 2.67 -22.43 5.85
CA PRO A 202 2.58 -23.81 5.36
C PRO A 202 1.13 -24.25 5.12
N MET A 203 0.20 -23.89 6.00
CA MET A 203 -1.21 -24.28 5.84
C MET A 203 -1.85 -23.66 4.58
N LEU A 204 -1.52 -22.39 4.24
CA LEU A 204 -1.99 -21.76 3.02
C LEU A 204 -1.42 -22.45 1.76
N LYS A 205 -0.14 -22.78 1.77
CA LYS A 205 0.51 -23.50 0.67
C LYS A 205 -0.08 -24.90 0.49
N ASP A 206 -0.29 -25.63 1.58
CA ASP A 206 -0.92 -26.97 1.57
C ASP A 206 -2.40 -26.92 1.09
N ALA A 207 -3.09 -25.82 1.35
CA ALA A 207 -4.43 -25.56 0.81
C ALA A 207 -4.43 -25.15 -0.68
N GLY A 208 -3.26 -25.01 -1.30
CA GLY A 208 -3.10 -24.71 -2.72
C GLY A 208 -3.11 -23.21 -3.06
N TYR A 209 -2.95 -22.33 -2.08
CA TYR A 209 -2.83 -20.90 -2.35
C TYR A 209 -1.42 -20.53 -2.81
N GLU A 210 -1.33 -19.73 -3.86
CA GLU A 210 -0.14 -19.00 -4.25
C GLU A 210 -0.07 -17.69 -3.46
N LEU A 211 1.07 -17.45 -2.78
CA LEU A 211 1.30 -16.23 -2.03
C LEU A 211 1.99 -15.21 -2.93
N VAL A 212 1.36 -14.06 -3.10
CA VAL A 212 1.83 -13.00 -4.01
C VAL A 212 1.75 -11.63 -3.33
N THR A 213 2.40 -10.61 -3.89
CA THR A 213 2.22 -9.23 -3.43
C THR A 213 0.82 -8.72 -3.74
N VAL A 214 0.41 -7.63 -3.08
CA VAL A 214 -0.88 -6.98 -3.39
C VAL A 214 -0.89 -6.46 -4.83
N SER A 215 0.23 -5.89 -5.31
CA SER A 215 0.31 -5.42 -6.70
C SER A 215 0.07 -6.55 -7.69
N GLU A 216 0.69 -7.71 -7.49
CA GLU A 216 0.47 -8.89 -8.34
C GLU A 216 -0.97 -9.42 -8.19
N LEU A 217 -1.49 -9.50 -6.96
CA LEU A 217 -2.86 -9.94 -6.68
C LEU A 217 -3.91 -9.09 -7.42
N LEU A 218 -3.62 -7.79 -7.60
CA LEU A 218 -4.51 -6.83 -8.26
C LEU A 218 -4.22 -6.66 -9.76
N GLY A 219 -3.23 -7.39 -10.31
CA GLY A 219 -2.85 -7.30 -11.72
C GLY A 219 -2.24 -5.95 -12.09
N LEU A 220 -1.57 -5.27 -11.16
CA LEU A 220 -0.81 -4.07 -11.45
C LEU A 220 0.50 -4.44 -12.14
N ASP A 221 0.97 -3.57 -13.05
CA ASP A 221 2.24 -3.78 -13.72
C ASP A 221 3.39 -3.90 -12.70
N HIS A 222 4.35 -4.76 -13.01
CA HIS A 222 5.52 -4.91 -12.14
C HIS A 222 6.26 -3.59 -11.99
N LEU A 223 6.52 -3.20 -10.75
CA LEU A 223 7.24 -1.97 -10.44
C LEU A 223 8.72 -2.18 -10.74
N VAL A 224 9.25 -1.42 -11.69
CA VAL A 224 10.70 -1.31 -11.94
C VAL A 224 11.13 0.02 -11.34
N PRO A 225 11.75 0.04 -10.16
CA PRO A 225 12.23 1.28 -9.57
C PRO A 225 13.31 1.92 -10.44
N ASP A 226 13.36 3.24 -10.49
CA ASP A 226 14.46 3.99 -11.11
C ASP A 226 15.74 3.82 -10.27
N GLN A 227 16.40 2.67 -10.43
CA GLN A 227 17.70 2.46 -9.78
C GLN A 227 18.75 3.36 -10.44
N PRO A 228 19.65 3.99 -9.66
CA PRO A 228 20.77 4.72 -10.23
C PRO A 228 21.60 3.77 -11.09
N GLU A 229 21.96 4.21 -12.29
CA GLU A 229 22.90 3.46 -13.14
C GLU A 229 24.15 3.16 -12.31
N THR A 230 24.44 1.89 -12.07
CA THR A 230 25.69 1.47 -11.46
C THR A 230 26.78 1.80 -12.47
N ASN A 231 27.46 2.94 -12.28
CA ASN A 231 28.69 3.22 -12.99
C ASN A 231 29.75 2.20 -12.51
N GLU A 232 29.93 1.13 -13.28
CA GLU A 232 31.09 0.26 -13.20
C GLU A 232 32.36 1.00 -13.58
#